data_acab08224e7ee73b1efbe3ce9b3e98b3
#
_entry.id   acab08224e7ee73b1efbe3ce9b3e98b3
#
_cell.length_a   1.000
_cell.length_b   1.000
_cell.length_c   1.000
_cell.angle_alpha   90.00
_cell.angle_beta   90.00
_cell.angle_gamma   90.00
#
_symmetry.space_group_name_H-M   'P 1'
#
loop_
_entity.id
_entity.type
_entity.pdbx_description
1 polymer ?
#
loop_
_entity_poly.entity_id
_entity_poly.type
_entity_poly.pdbx_seq_one_letter_code
_entity_poly.pdbx_strand_id
1 'polypeptide(L)'
;MPADVLVIGGGVAGGAVAAHLARAGRHVVVIERKSGPHDKVCGEFVSGEAAQYLRDLDIDLEGLGAVRITTVRIYARHQMVTASLRFPAFSLSRRALDEALLRTASKYGAQLRRGHSARSLRPLGGQWVAELDHGRNFLAGGSFLATGKHDVRGWRRPPGKQNDFIGFKLHWRVVAAQAAALSSYVELFVFPGGYAGLSLVENGIANLCLVIRRHSFERLDNSWEALLTTLRADFLALHQRLSGAEPCSDRPLAIASIPYGYVQSRNIGPWCIGDQAAVIPSFSGDGIAIALHSARLGAEYYLAGKANSEFQARLARDVTGQVRVATLLSRVLVKRWGQDAIMGAARVAPRLISDIADLTRIPNDRL
;
A
#
# COMPACT_ATOMS: atom_id res chain seq x y z
N MET A 1 -27.82 7.55 -18.29
CA MET A 1 -28.39 7.07 -17.02
C MET A 1 -27.39 7.34 -15.91
N PRO A 2 -27.81 7.65 -14.68
CA PRO A 2 -26.87 7.73 -13.56
C PRO A 2 -26.19 6.39 -13.33
N ALA A 3 -24.97 6.38 -12.80
CA ALA A 3 -24.28 5.17 -12.43
C ALA A 3 -24.93 4.49 -11.22
N ASP A 4 -24.85 3.15 -11.11
CA ASP A 4 -25.20 2.49 -9.85
C ASP A 4 -24.21 2.87 -8.76
N VAL A 5 -22.91 2.87 -9.13
CA VAL A 5 -21.80 3.07 -8.19
C VAL A 5 -20.73 3.99 -8.78
N LEU A 6 -20.29 4.92 -7.95
CA LEU A 6 -19.14 5.78 -8.20
C LEU A 6 -17.96 5.35 -7.34
N VAL A 7 -16.80 5.10 -7.94
CA VAL A 7 -15.56 4.78 -7.25
C VAL A 7 -14.58 5.93 -7.41
N ILE A 8 -14.18 6.56 -6.31
CA ILE A 8 -13.25 7.68 -6.30
C ILE A 8 -11.84 7.15 -6.00
N GLY A 9 -10.99 7.09 -7.03
CA GLY A 9 -9.61 6.58 -6.98
C GLY A 9 -9.47 5.22 -7.65
N GLY A 10 -8.56 5.12 -8.61
CA GLY A 10 -8.26 3.91 -9.41
C GLY A 10 -7.01 3.17 -8.93
N GLY A 11 -6.71 3.17 -7.63
CA GLY A 11 -5.65 2.34 -7.05
C GLY A 11 -6.11 0.90 -6.78
N VAL A 12 -5.32 0.13 -6.00
CA VAL A 12 -5.62 -1.28 -5.69
C VAL A 12 -7.05 -1.46 -5.18
N ALA A 13 -7.47 -0.73 -4.15
CA ALA A 13 -8.81 -0.87 -3.58
C ALA A 13 -9.91 -0.48 -4.59
N GLY A 14 -9.72 0.66 -5.29
CA GLY A 14 -10.72 1.17 -6.23
C GLY A 14 -10.84 0.31 -7.48
N GLY A 15 -9.72 -0.16 -8.05
CA GLY A 15 -9.72 -1.09 -9.17
C GLY A 15 -10.37 -2.43 -8.82
N ALA A 16 -10.04 -2.98 -7.63
CA ALA A 16 -10.60 -4.24 -7.18
C ALA A 16 -12.11 -4.15 -6.90
N VAL A 17 -12.59 -3.13 -6.17
CA VAL A 17 -14.04 -2.99 -5.91
C VAL A 17 -14.82 -2.76 -7.21
N ALA A 18 -14.24 -1.97 -8.14
CA ALA A 18 -14.86 -1.75 -9.45
C ALA A 18 -14.96 -3.04 -10.26
N ALA A 19 -13.92 -3.90 -10.23
CA ALA A 19 -13.94 -5.19 -10.88
C ALA A 19 -15.00 -6.13 -10.29
N HIS A 20 -15.10 -6.23 -8.96
CA HIS A 20 -16.10 -7.05 -8.27
C HIS A 20 -17.53 -6.57 -8.60
N LEU A 21 -17.81 -5.29 -8.52
CA LEU A 21 -19.14 -4.74 -8.76
C LEU A 21 -19.54 -4.85 -10.24
N ALA A 22 -18.62 -4.54 -11.17
CA ALA A 22 -18.88 -4.66 -12.60
C ALA A 22 -19.11 -6.11 -13.02
N ARG A 23 -18.33 -7.07 -12.48
CA ARG A 23 -18.53 -8.51 -12.68
C ARG A 23 -19.92 -8.98 -12.22
N ALA A 24 -20.49 -8.32 -11.20
CA ALA A 24 -21.85 -8.56 -10.71
C ALA A 24 -22.93 -7.77 -11.49
N GLY A 25 -22.60 -7.18 -12.64
CA GLY A 25 -23.54 -6.48 -13.53
C GLY A 25 -23.92 -5.07 -13.11
N ARG A 26 -23.20 -4.43 -12.15
CA ARG A 26 -23.46 -3.04 -11.78
C ARG A 26 -22.82 -2.07 -12.76
N HIS A 27 -23.54 -0.97 -13.05
CA HIS A 27 -22.97 0.13 -13.82
C HIS A 27 -22.03 0.96 -12.93
N VAL A 28 -20.71 0.72 -13.06
CA VAL A 28 -19.66 1.33 -12.25
C VAL A 28 -18.92 2.39 -13.02
N VAL A 29 -18.73 3.57 -12.41
CA VAL A 29 -17.85 4.63 -12.94
C VAL A 29 -16.70 4.83 -11.96
N VAL A 30 -15.47 4.68 -12.45
CA VAL A 30 -14.23 4.92 -11.70
C VAL A 30 -13.66 6.27 -12.10
N ILE A 31 -13.40 7.15 -11.13
CA ILE A 31 -12.73 8.44 -11.32
C ILE A 31 -11.29 8.33 -10.84
N GLU A 32 -10.33 8.47 -11.75
CA GLU A 32 -8.90 8.45 -11.45
C GLU A 32 -8.22 9.74 -11.92
N ARG A 33 -7.50 10.39 -11.02
CA ARG A 33 -6.85 11.69 -11.28
C ARG A 33 -5.73 11.64 -12.32
N LYS A 34 -5.07 10.49 -12.47
CA LYS A 34 -3.99 10.31 -13.43
C LYS A 34 -4.52 9.79 -14.76
N SER A 35 -4.01 10.34 -15.84
CA SER A 35 -4.42 9.97 -17.20
C SER A 35 -3.92 8.58 -17.63
N GLY A 36 -2.84 8.09 -17.03
CA GLY A 36 -2.22 6.80 -17.34
C GLY A 36 -1.60 6.10 -16.14
N PRO A 37 -0.96 4.94 -16.38
CA PRO A 37 -0.22 4.20 -15.36
C PRO A 37 0.86 5.05 -14.69
N HIS A 38 0.95 5.00 -13.38
CA HIS A 38 1.88 5.83 -12.62
C HIS A 38 2.33 5.15 -11.33
N ASP A 39 3.46 5.56 -10.82
CA ASP A 39 4.01 5.07 -9.56
C ASP A 39 3.37 5.74 -8.35
N LYS A 40 3.40 5.05 -7.21
CA LYS A 40 2.87 5.52 -5.92
C LYS A 40 3.88 5.20 -4.82
N VAL A 41 3.91 5.98 -3.75
CA VAL A 41 4.74 5.67 -2.57
C VAL A 41 4.22 4.38 -1.93
N CYS A 42 4.94 3.28 -2.17
CA CYS A 42 4.58 1.93 -1.75
C CYS A 42 5.82 1.03 -1.79
N GLY A 43 5.92 0.08 -0.85
CA GLY A 43 6.94 -0.98 -0.90
C GLY A 43 6.73 -2.01 -2.00
N GLU A 44 5.56 -2.00 -2.66
CA GLU A 44 5.23 -2.89 -3.80
C GLU A 44 5.28 -4.39 -3.47
N PHE A 45 5.12 -4.72 -2.21
CA PHE A 45 5.06 -6.07 -1.71
C PHE A 45 3.63 -6.61 -1.74
N VAL A 46 3.43 -7.75 -2.39
CA VAL A 46 2.17 -8.47 -2.54
C VAL A 46 2.26 -9.74 -1.70
N SER A 47 1.52 -9.80 -0.62
CA SER A 47 1.51 -10.95 0.28
C SER A 47 0.72 -12.13 -0.30
N GLY A 48 0.79 -13.29 0.36
CA GLY A 48 0.06 -14.49 -0.06
C GLY A 48 -1.44 -14.27 -0.16
N GLU A 49 -2.01 -13.59 0.84
CA GLU A 49 -3.43 -13.23 0.88
C GLU A 49 -3.78 -12.25 -0.25
N ALA A 50 -2.93 -11.24 -0.47
CA ALA A 50 -3.11 -10.33 -1.59
C ALA A 50 -3.06 -11.06 -2.94
N ALA A 51 -2.13 -12.00 -3.10
CA ALA A 51 -2.03 -12.82 -4.30
C ALA A 51 -3.29 -13.69 -4.51
N GLN A 52 -3.91 -14.18 -3.43
CA GLN A 52 -5.16 -14.92 -3.53
C GLN A 52 -6.30 -14.04 -4.05
N TYR A 53 -6.50 -12.85 -3.46
CA TYR A 53 -7.52 -11.90 -3.94
C TYR A 53 -7.32 -11.49 -5.40
N LEU A 54 -6.06 -11.37 -5.84
CA LEU A 54 -5.75 -11.03 -7.24
C LEU A 54 -6.09 -12.19 -8.19
N ARG A 55 -5.81 -13.44 -7.79
CA ARG A 55 -6.24 -14.63 -8.56
C ARG A 55 -7.75 -14.71 -8.69
N ASP A 56 -8.51 -14.39 -7.63
CA ASP A 56 -9.98 -14.36 -7.65
C ASP A 56 -10.54 -13.31 -8.64
N LEU A 57 -9.72 -12.36 -9.05
CA LEU A 57 -9.99 -11.34 -10.07
C LEU A 57 -9.33 -11.66 -11.43
N ASP A 58 -8.89 -12.90 -11.65
CA ASP A 58 -8.22 -13.35 -12.88
C ASP A 58 -6.93 -12.55 -13.20
N ILE A 59 -6.21 -12.07 -12.19
CA ILE A 59 -4.95 -11.38 -12.36
C ILE A 59 -3.79 -12.34 -12.15
N ASP A 60 -3.07 -12.60 -13.22
CA ASP A 60 -1.86 -13.41 -13.24
C ASP A 60 -0.63 -12.56 -12.88
N LEU A 61 -0.15 -12.71 -11.63
CA LEU A 61 1.03 -11.98 -11.15
C LEU A 61 2.30 -12.38 -11.90
N GLU A 62 2.46 -13.65 -12.24
CA GLU A 62 3.65 -14.13 -12.97
C GLU A 62 3.65 -13.62 -14.40
N GLY A 63 2.51 -13.65 -15.06
CA GLY A 63 2.31 -13.06 -16.41
C GLY A 63 2.53 -11.54 -16.44
N LEU A 64 2.37 -10.84 -15.31
CA LEU A 64 2.71 -9.44 -15.17
C LEU A 64 4.21 -9.20 -14.86
N GLY A 65 5.00 -10.26 -14.72
CA GLY A 65 6.42 -10.19 -14.39
C GLY A 65 6.72 -9.97 -12.91
N ALA A 66 5.77 -10.26 -12.00
CA ALA A 66 5.99 -10.13 -10.57
C ALA A 66 7.16 -10.99 -10.10
N VAL A 67 8.02 -10.42 -9.27
CA VAL A 67 9.18 -11.11 -8.73
C VAL A 67 8.78 -11.85 -7.46
N ARG A 68 9.02 -13.17 -7.43
CA ARG A 68 8.74 -13.99 -6.25
C ARG A 68 9.69 -13.67 -5.11
N ILE A 69 9.15 -13.47 -3.91
CA ILE A 69 9.88 -13.21 -2.67
C ILE A 69 9.70 -14.40 -1.73
N THR A 70 10.81 -14.97 -1.28
CA THR A 70 10.83 -16.10 -0.36
C THR A 70 11.51 -15.79 0.97
N THR A 71 12.29 -14.71 1.00
CA THR A 71 13.18 -14.42 2.11
C THR A 71 13.22 -12.93 2.42
N VAL A 72 13.22 -12.60 3.70
CA VAL A 72 13.48 -11.25 4.20
C VAL A 72 14.88 -11.18 4.81
N ARG A 73 15.64 -10.13 4.47
CA ARG A 73 16.88 -9.74 5.15
C ARG A 73 16.63 -8.44 5.90
N ILE A 74 16.97 -8.40 7.17
CA ILE A 74 16.83 -7.21 7.99
C ILE A 74 18.24 -6.75 8.39
N TYR A 75 18.55 -5.51 8.05
CA TYR A 75 19.77 -4.83 8.40
C TYR A 75 19.50 -3.77 9.45
N ALA A 76 20.24 -3.78 10.54
CA ALA A 76 20.25 -2.74 11.53
C ALA A 76 21.68 -2.51 12.00
N ARG A 77 22.19 -1.30 11.85
CA ARG A 77 23.60 -0.97 12.14
C ARG A 77 24.55 -1.89 11.33
N HIS A 78 25.43 -2.65 12.02
CA HIS A 78 26.38 -3.59 11.42
C HIS A 78 25.88 -5.04 11.47
N GLN A 79 24.61 -5.26 11.76
CA GLN A 79 24.02 -6.58 11.93
C GLN A 79 23.06 -6.89 10.78
N MET A 80 23.01 -8.18 10.41
CA MET A 80 22.06 -8.68 9.43
C MET A 80 21.45 -9.99 9.95
N VAL A 81 20.15 -10.13 9.79
CA VAL A 81 19.41 -11.36 10.06
C VAL A 81 18.61 -11.72 8.82
N THR A 82 18.53 -13.01 8.52
CA THR A 82 17.75 -13.54 7.39
C THR A 82 16.68 -14.49 7.93
N ALA A 83 15.47 -14.37 7.40
CA ALA A 83 14.39 -15.28 7.71
C ALA A 83 13.60 -15.64 6.43
N SER A 84 13.21 -16.90 6.31
CA SER A 84 12.33 -17.34 5.24
C SER A 84 10.89 -16.94 5.53
N LEU A 85 10.17 -16.50 4.50
CA LEU A 85 8.72 -16.29 4.58
C LEU A 85 8.00 -17.64 4.54
N ARG A 86 6.98 -17.82 5.38
CA ARG A 86 6.17 -19.05 5.45
C ARG A 86 5.03 -19.07 4.43
N PHE A 87 4.91 -18.04 3.64
CA PHE A 87 3.87 -17.84 2.65
C PHE A 87 4.49 -17.37 1.32
N PRO A 88 3.84 -17.64 0.19
CA PRO A 88 4.26 -17.08 -1.08
C PRO A 88 4.04 -15.56 -1.06
N ALA A 89 5.05 -14.80 -1.48
CA ALA A 89 4.96 -13.36 -1.64
C ALA A 89 5.56 -12.96 -2.98
N PHE A 90 5.14 -11.79 -3.47
CA PHE A 90 5.61 -11.24 -4.73
C PHE A 90 5.95 -9.76 -4.55
N SER A 91 6.72 -9.24 -5.47
CA SER A 91 6.93 -7.80 -5.65
C SER A 91 6.53 -7.42 -7.07
N LEU A 92 5.67 -6.41 -7.19
CA LEU A 92 5.17 -5.91 -8.48
C LEU A 92 4.92 -4.41 -8.35
N SER A 93 5.34 -3.63 -9.35
CA SER A 93 5.14 -2.19 -9.31
C SER A 93 3.66 -1.82 -9.21
N ARG A 94 3.39 -0.72 -8.49
CA ARG A 94 2.03 -0.16 -8.43
C ARG A 94 1.53 0.30 -9.79
N ARG A 95 2.43 0.66 -10.68
CA ARG A 95 2.13 0.98 -12.08
C ARG A 95 1.51 -0.21 -12.80
N ALA A 96 2.12 -1.39 -12.68
CA ALA A 96 1.62 -2.63 -13.30
C ALA A 96 0.37 -3.17 -12.59
N LEU A 97 0.38 -3.24 -11.26
CA LEU A 97 -0.72 -3.80 -10.47
C LEU A 97 -2.01 -2.98 -10.58
N ASP A 98 -1.92 -1.65 -10.39
CA ASP A 98 -3.10 -0.78 -10.46
C ASP A 98 -3.71 -0.81 -11.88
N GLU A 99 -2.87 -0.85 -12.92
CA GLU A 99 -3.31 -0.93 -14.31
C GLU A 99 -3.98 -2.27 -14.62
N ALA A 100 -3.45 -3.38 -14.12
CA ALA A 100 -4.06 -4.70 -14.30
C ALA A 100 -5.47 -4.74 -13.68
N LEU A 101 -5.63 -4.23 -12.46
CA LEU A 101 -6.94 -4.13 -11.79
C LEU A 101 -7.93 -3.25 -12.55
N LEU A 102 -7.48 -2.10 -13.07
CA LEU A 102 -8.35 -1.21 -13.85
C LEU A 102 -8.75 -1.83 -15.20
N ARG A 103 -7.83 -2.55 -15.85
CA ARG A 103 -8.15 -3.30 -17.10
C ARG A 103 -9.16 -4.41 -16.81
N THR A 104 -9.01 -5.13 -15.72
CA THR A 104 -9.98 -6.15 -15.29
C THR A 104 -11.35 -5.53 -15.00
N ALA A 105 -11.40 -4.41 -14.28
CA ALA A 105 -12.64 -3.68 -14.04
C ALA A 105 -13.32 -3.26 -15.38
N SER A 106 -12.53 -2.72 -16.31
CA SER A 106 -13.02 -2.32 -17.62
C SER A 106 -13.50 -3.51 -18.46
N LYS A 107 -12.80 -4.65 -18.42
CA LYS A 107 -13.20 -5.90 -19.06
C LYS A 107 -14.58 -6.37 -18.59
N TYR A 108 -14.90 -6.17 -17.31
CA TYR A 108 -16.21 -6.46 -16.75
C TYR A 108 -17.26 -5.34 -16.95
N GLY A 109 -16.90 -4.25 -17.64
CA GLY A 109 -17.85 -3.19 -18.03
C GLY A 109 -17.78 -1.92 -17.18
N ALA A 110 -16.84 -1.78 -16.24
CA ALA A 110 -16.64 -0.52 -15.54
C ALA A 110 -16.14 0.58 -16.48
N GLN A 111 -16.72 1.78 -16.35
CA GLN A 111 -16.29 2.97 -17.09
C GLN A 111 -15.16 3.69 -16.35
N LEU A 112 -14.00 3.82 -16.99
CA LEU A 112 -12.86 4.54 -16.43
C LEU A 112 -12.86 6.00 -16.90
N ARG A 113 -12.87 6.95 -15.95
CA ARG A 113 -12.74 8.39 -16.16
C ARG A 113 -11.40 8.83 -15.61
N ARG A 114 -10.37 8.78 -16.44
CA ARG A 114 -8.98 9.15 -16.10
C ARG A 114 -8.71 10.62 -16.37
N GLY A 115 -7.70 11.19 -15.68
CA GLY A 115 -7.32 12.59 -15.80
C GLY A 115 -8.27 13.55 -15.06
N HIS A 116 -9.12 13.01 -14.16
CA HIS A 116 -10.09 13.81 -13.42
C HIS A 116 -9.95 13.61 -11.91
N SER A 117 -9.92 14.71 -11.17
CA SER A 117 -9.93 14.69 -9.70
C SER A 117 -11.29 15.03 -9.16
N ALA A 118 -11.79 14.21 -8.21
CA ALA A 118 -12.96 14.58 -7.44
C ALA A 118 -12.59 15.67 -6.41
N ARG A 119 -13.14 16.86 -6.56
CA ARG A 119 -12.98 17.98 -5.62
C ARG A 119 -13.80 17.80 -4.37
N SER A 120 -15.04 17.34 -4.53
CA SER A 120 -15.96 17.07 -3.45
C SER A 120 -16.80 15.85 -3.75
N LEU A 121 -17.30 15.23 -2.67
CA LEU A 121 -18.26 14.14 -2.72
C LEU A 121 -19.33 14.41 -1.66
N ARG A 122 -20.60 14.44 -2.03
CA ARG A 122 -21.69 14.76 -1.10
C ARG A 122 -22.95 13.97 -1.40
N PRO A 123 -23.76 13.68 -0.38
CA PRO A 123 -25.10 13.13 -0.60
C PRO A 123 -26.06 14.20 -1.14
N LEU A 124 -26.97 13.81 -2.02
CA LEU A 124 -28.02 14.65 -2.57
C LEU A 124 -29.23 13.79 -2.97
N GLY A 125 -30.37 13.95 -2.33
CA GLY A 125 -31.62 13.26 -2.70
C GLY A 125 -31.51 11.73 -2.72
N GLY A 126 -30.81 11.13 -1.76
CA GLY A 126 -30.57 9.68 -1.71
C GLY A 126 -29.49 9.16 -2.66
N GLN A 127 -28.86 10.03 -3.42
CA GLN A 127 -27.75 9.73 -4.32
C GLN A 127 -26.46 10.39 -3.84
N TRP A 128 -25.33 9.99 -4.46
CA TRP A 128 -24.03 10.62 -4.29
C TRP A 128 -23.68 11.47 -5.50
N VAL A 129 -23.17 12.67 -5.25
CA VAL A 129 -22.69 13.60 -6.27
C VAL A 129 -21.19 13.81 -6.06
N ALA A 130 -20.38 13.45 -7.05
CA ALA A 130 -18.98 13.85 -7.11
C ALA A 130 -18.83 15.04 -8.07
N GLU A 131 -18.28 16.13 -7.57
CA GLU A 131 -17.87 17.28 -8.37
C GLU A 131 -16.40 17.11 -8.79
N LEU A 132 -16.14 17.19 -10.09
CA LEU A 132 -14.80 17.09 -10.64
C LEU A 132 -14.13 18.46 -10.80
N ASP A 133 -12.82 18.42 -11.04
CA ASP A 133 -11.97 19.61 -11.23
C ASP A 133 -12.40 20.53 -12.37
N HIS A 134 -13.11 20.01 -13.38
CA HIS A 134 -13.65 20.76 -14.53
C HIS A 134 -15.14 21.12 -14.38
N GLY A 135 -15.68 21.11 -13.17
CA GLY A 135 -17.08 21.48 -12.90
C GLY A 135 -18.12 20.45 -13.36
N ARG A 136 -17.72 19.29 -13.85
CA ARG A 136 -18.64 18.20 -14.18
C ARG A 136 -19.06 17.46 -12.91
N ASN A 137 -20.33 17.11 -12.85
CA ASN A 137 -20.89 16.31 -11.77
C ASN A 137 -21.22 14.91 -12.24
N PHE A 138 -20.90 13.91 -11.41
CA PHE A 138 -21.32 12.53 -11.59
C PHE A 138 -22.26 12.15 -10.45
N LEU A 139 -23.36 11.51 -10.81
CA LEU A 139 -24.36 11.02 -9.87
C LEU A 139 -24.37 9.50 -9.85
N ALA A 140 -24.51 8.92 -8.66
CA ALA A 140 -24.63 7.47 -8.48
C ALA A 140 -25.46 7.12 -7.23
N GLY A 141 -26.06 5.93 -7.23
CA GLY A 141 -26.79 5.42 -6.07
C GLY A 141 -25.87 5.11 -4.88
N GLY A 142 -24.64 4.62 -5.15
CA GLY A 142 -23.62 4.36 -4.13
C GLY A 142 -22.30 5.03 -4.45
N SER A 143 -21.44 5.23 -3.42
CA SER A 143 -20.11 5.76 -3.64
C SER A 143 -19.06 5.09 -2.76
N PHE A 144 -17.94 4.66 -3.38
CA PHE A 144 -16.75 4.14 -2.71
C PHE A 144 -15.63 5.18 -2.73
N LEU A 145 -15.05 5.44 -1.55
CA LEU A 145 -13.90 6.32 -1.39
C LEU A 145 -12.64 5.47 -1.28
N ALA A 146 -11.83 5.48 -2.35
CA ALA A 146 -10.64 4.66 -2.55
C ALA A 146 -9.39 5.49 -2.90
N THR A 147 -9.32 6.74 -2.43
CA THR A 147 -8.29 7.71 -2.80
C THR A 147 -6.93 7.47 -2.15
N GLY A 148 -6.79 6.36 -1.44
CA GLY A 148 -5.54 5.98 -0.78
C GLY A 148 -5.13 7.01 0.28
N LYS A 149 -3.90 7.50 0.20
CA LYS A 149 -3.35 8.45 1.18
C LYS A 149 -3.84 9.89 1.04
N HIS A 150 -4.68 10.19 0.03
CA HIS A 150 -5.21 11.53 -0.21
C HIS A 150 -6.67 11.65 0.22
N ASP A 151 -6.99 12.69 0.99
CA ASP A 151 -8.35 12.94 1.44
C ASP A 151 -9.14 13.77 0.40
N VAL A 152 -10.44 13.54 0.33
CA VAL A 152 -11.39 14.35 -0.44
C VAL A 152 -12.03 15.39 0.49
N ARG A 153 -12.32 16.57 -0.02
CA ARG A 153 -12.98 17.65 0.75
C ARG A 153 -14.30 17.13 1.35
N GLY A 154 -14.46 17.33 2.64
CA GLY A 154 -15.58 16.82 3.43
C GLY A 154 -15.37 15.44 4.05
N TRP A 155 -14.33 14.69 3.64
CA TRP A 155 -14.06 13.33 4.08
C TRP A 155 -12.60 13.16 4.56
N ARG A 156 -12.15 14.12 5.38
CA ARG A 156 -10.80 14.10 5.94
C ARG A 156 -10.71 13.07 7.07
N ARG A 157 -9.72 12.19 6.99
CA ARG A 157 -9.41 11.22 8.05
C ARG A 157 -8.78 11.91 9.26
N PRO A 158 -9.01 11.39 10.47
CA PRO A 158 -8.22 11.77 11.64
C PRO A 158 -6.73 11.44 11.44
N PRO A 159 -5.84 12.16 12.12
CA PRO A 159 -4.44 11.82 12.16
C PRO A 159 -4.26 10.46 12.81
N GLY A 160 -3.75 9.44 12.27
CA GLY A 160 -3.54 8.13 12.89
C GLY A 160 -2.77 8.19 14.22
N LYS A 161 -2.37 7.05 14.74
CA LYS A 161 -1.57 6.97 15.99
C LYS A 161 -0.10 7.36 15.80
N GLN A 162 0.38 7.38 14.56
CA GLN A 162 1.68 7.90 14.13
C GLN A 162 1.46 8.65 12.81
N ASN A 163 1.68 9.95 12.79
CA ASN A 163 1.47 10.81 11.60
C ASN A 163 2.67 11.72 11.29
N ASP A 164 3.78 11.48 11.97
CA ASP A 164 5.03 12.25 11.87
C ASP A 164 6.01 11.70 10.81
N PHE A 165 5.57 10.73 10.00
CA PHE A 165 6.39 10.14 8.95
C PHE A 165 6.23 10.83 7.60
N ILE A 166 7.38 10.92 6.90
CA ILE A 166 7.46 11.23 5.47
C ILE A 166 7.89 9.94 4.78
N GLY A 167 7.17 9.55 3.74
CA GLY A 167 7.50 8.41 2.89
C GLY A 167 8.12 8.87 1.60
N PHE A 168 9.17 8.18 1.15
CA PHE A 168 9.83 8.38 -0.13
C PHE A 168 9.86 7.07 -0.92
N LYS A 169 9.84 7.19 -2.24
CA LYS A 169 10.03 6.06 -3.16
C LYS A 169 10.81 6.50 -4.40
N LEU A 170 11.75 5.66 -4.80
CA LEU A 170 12.46 5.81 -6.06
C LEU A 170 12.77 4.43 -6.65
N HIS A 171 12.49 4.25 -7.92
CA HIS A 171 12.88 3.08 -8.69
C HIS A 171 14.30 3.25 -9.24
N TRP A 172 15.04 2.15 -9.28
CA TRP A 172 16.43 2.10 -9.73
C TRP A 172 16.62 0.98 -10.74
N ARG A 173 17.25 1.29 -11.86
CA ARG A 173 17.79 0.29 -12.78
C ARG A 173 19.10 -0.20 -12.22
N VAL A 174 19.10 -1.39 -11.62
CA VAL A 174 20.29 -1.97 -11.02
C VAL A 174 21.08 -2.81 -12.04
N VAL A 175 22.37 -2.96 -11.84
CA VAL A 175 23.21 -3.83 -12.68
C VAL A 175 22.85 -5.30 -12.45
N ALA A 176 23.09 -6.16 -13.45
CA ALA A 176 22.66 -7.56 -13.43
C ALA A 176 23.12 -8.34 -12.17
N ALA A 177 24.35 -8.10 -11.70
CA ALA A 177 24.87 -8.74 -10.50
C ALA A 177 24.05 -8.36 -9.24
N GLN A 178 23.58 -7.11 -9.13
CA GLN A 178 22.76 -6.65 -8.01
C GLN A 178 21.32 -7.12 -8.15
N ALA A 179 20.79 -7.21 -9.35
CA ALA A 179 19.50 -7.83 -9.61
C ALA A 179 19.51 -9.30 -9.18
N ALA A 180 20.53 -10.07 -9.54
CA ALA A 180 20.69 -11.46 -9.10
C ALA A 180 20.77 -11.58 -7.56
N ALA A 181 21.49 -10.68 -6.91
CA ALA A 181 21.64 -10.67 -5.45
C ALA A 181 20.36 -10.25 -4.68
N LEU A 182 19.44 -9.52 -5.32
CA LEU A 182 18.13 -9.17 -4.81
C LEU A 182 17.04 -10.19 -5.18
N SER A 183 17.32 -11.11 -6.11
CA SER A 183 16.34 -12.11 -6.54
C SER A 183 15.85 -12.92 -5.34
N SER A 184 14.52 -13.04 -5.23
CA SER A 184 13.80 -13.70 -4.13
C SER A 184 13.92 -13.06 -2.75
N TYR A 185 14.52 -11.88 -2.63
CA TYR A 185 14.68 -11.18 -1.37
C TYR A 185 13.90 -9.87 -1.30
N VAL A 186 13.38 -9.56 -0.11
CA VAL A 186 13.12 -8.20 0.32
C VAL A 186 14.14 -7.84 1.40
N GLU A 187 14.83 -6.72 1.24
CA GLU A 187 15.82 -6.21 2.18
C GLU A 187 15.21 -5.02 2.95
N LEU A 188 15.24 -5.10 4.29
CA LEU A 188 14.77 -4.04 5.20
C LEU A 188 15.98 -3.44 5.91
N PHE A 189 16.16 -2.15 5.79
CA PHE A 189 17.19 -1.36 6.45
C PHE A 189 16.53 -0.53 7.54
N VAL A 190 16.82 -0.85 8.81
CA VAL A 190 16.20 -0.20 9.96
C VAL A 190 17.22 0.75 10.60
N PHE A 191 16.87 2.03 10.66
CA PHE A 191 17.72 3.09 11.16
C PHE A 191 16.99 3.98 12.16
N PRO A 192 17.72 4.76 13.00
CA PRO A 192 17.09 5.66 13.95
C PRO A 192 16.17 6.68 13.27
N GLY A 193 14.90 6.65 13.61
CA GLY A 193 13.89 7.52 13.02
C GLY A 193 13.20 7.01 11.76
N GLY A 194 13.59 5.83 11.23
CA GLY A 194 12.96 5.32 10.02
C GLY A 194 13.33 3.88 9.64
N TYR A 195 12.86 3.46 8.49
CA TYR A 195 13.24 2.20 7.83
C TYR A 195 13.08 2.33 6.32
N ALA A 196 13.86 1.54 5.58
CA ALA A 196 13.78 1.44 4.12
C ALA A 196 13.58 -0.02 3.71
N GLY A 197 12.80 -0.23 2.65
CA GLY A 197 12.65 -1.52 1.97
C GLY A 197 13.24 -1.44 0.58
N LEU A 198 13.94 -2.49 0.17
CA LEU A 198 14.48 -2.66 -1.17
C LEU A 198 14.11 -4.05 -1.70
N SER A 199 13.48 -4.10 -2.86
CA SER A 199 13.15 -5.35 -3.58
C SER A 199 13.15 -5.13 -5.07
N LEU A 200 13.31 -6.21 -5.85
CA LEU A 200 13.07 -6.14 -7.29
C LEU A 200 11.57 -6.11 -7.56
N VAL A 201 11.19 -5.38 -8.58
CA VAL A 201 9.91 -5.47 -9.29
C VAL A 201 10.17 -5.98 -10.72
N GLU A 202 9.17 -5.98 -11.57
CA GLU A 202 9.30 -6.42 -12.97
C GLU A 202 10.43 -5.69 -13.72
N ASN A 203 10.93 -6.31 -14.76
CA ASN A 203 11.99 -5.79 -15.68
C ASN A 203 13.34 -5.47 -14.99
N GLY A 204 13.66 -6.14 -13.87
CA GLY A 204 14.94 -5.95 -13.17
C GLY A 204 15.08 -4.57 -12.51
N ILE A 205 13.99 -3.89 -12.26
CA ILE A 205 13.95 -2.61 -11.54
C ILE A 205 13.92 -2.88 -10.04
N ALA A 206 14.75 -2.17 -9.27
CA ALA A 206 14.70 -2.21 -7.81
C ALA A 206 13.84 -1.05 -7.27
N ASN A 207 12.92 -1.38 -6.38
CA ASN A 207 12.10 -0.42 -5.67
C ASN A 207 12.73 -0.10 -4.31
N LEU A 208 13.23 1.11 -4.13
CA LEU A 208 13.62 1.65 -2.83
C LEU A 208 12.47 2.50 -2.30
N CYS A 209 11.82 2.01 -1.24
CA CYS A 209 10.74 2.72 -0.56
C CYS A 209 11.07 2.85 0.93
N LEU A 210 11.02 4.06 1.48
CA LEU A 210 11.38 4.30 2.86
C LEU A 210 10.42 5.26 3.56
N VAL A 211 10.43 5.21 4.88
CA VAL A 211 9.81 6.22 5.73
C VAL A 211 10.82 6.73 6.74
N ILE A 212 10.73 8.03 7.04
CA ILE A 212 11.56 8.70 8.04
C ILE A 212 10.69 9.67 8.83
N ARG A 213 10.94 9.80 10.14
CA ARG A 213 10.29 10.82 10.96
C ARG A 213 10.65 12.22 10.50
N ARG A 214 9.68 13.12 10.50
CA ARG A 214 9.85 14.51 10.09
C ARG A 214 11.07 15.16 10.75
N HIS A 215 11.17 15.13 12.08
CA HIS A 215 12.29 15.74 12.80
C HIS A 215 13.66 15.09 12.50
N SER A 216 13.68 13.82 12.07
CA SER A 216 14.93 13.16 11.63
C SER A 216 15.33 13.61 10.23
N PHE A 217 14.35 13.88 9.38
CA PHE A 217 14.59 14.41 8.04
C PHE A 217 15.00 15.89 8.07
N GLU A 218 14.43 16.69 8.96
CA GLU A 218 14.83 18.08 9.21
C GLU A 218 16.29 18.21 9.60
N ARG A 219 16.86 17.25 10.36
CA ARG A 219 18.30 17.21 10.67
C ARG A 219 19.22 16.89 9.48
N LEU A 220 18.65 16.54 8.36
CA LEU A 220 19.31 16.32 7.08
C LEU A 220 18.94 17.44 6.09
N ASP A 221 18.62 18.63 6.61
CA ASP A 221 18.23 19.83 5.85
C ASP A 221 17.08 19.58 4.86
N ASN A 222 16.21 18.61 5.18
CA ASN A 222 15.12 18.15 4.31
C ASN A 222 15.61 17.71 2.92
N SER A 223 16.86 17.23 2.81
CA SER A 223 17.47 16.79 1.57
C SER A 223 17.35 15.29 1.38
N TRP A 224 16.79 14.88 0.25
CA TRP A 224 16.77 13.48 -0.18
C TRP A 224 18.19 12.95 -0.44
N GLU A 225 19.03 13.74 -1.04
CA GLU A 225 20.42 13.41 -1.37
C GLU A 225 21.22 13.16 -0.08
N ALA A 226 21.07 14.02 0.93
CA ALA A 226 21.71 13.84 2.23
C ALA A 226 21.19 12.55 2.93
N LEU A 227 19.87 12.30 2.88
CA LEU A 227 19.29 11.08 3.44
C LEU A 227 19.83 9.82 2.74
N LEU A 228 19.84 9.79 1.40
CA LEU A 228 20.33 8.64 0.65
C LEU A 228 21.82 8.41 0.88
N THR A 229 22.63 9.47 0.92
CA THR A 229 24.07 9.41 1.22
C THR A 229 24.32 8.83 2.60
N THR A 230 23.59 9.31 3.61
CA THR A 230 23.67 8.78 4.98
C THR A 230 23.33 7.30 5.03
N LEU A 231 22.22 6.89 4.40
CA LEU A 231 21.82 5.47 4.39
C LEU A 231 22.82 4.58 3.66
N ARG A 232 23.42 5.05 2.58
CA ARG A 232 24.48 4.29 1.88
C ARG A 232 25.76 4.20 2.70
N ALA A 233 26.08 5.19 3.51
CA ALA A 233 27.23 5.14 4.43
C ALA A 233 26.96 4.20 5.61
N ASP A 234 25.75 4.21 6.16
CA ASP A 234 25.35 3.38 7.31
C ASP A 234 25.17 1.89 6.94
N PHE A 235 24.75 1.61 5.70
CA PHE A 235 24.44 0.26 5.22
C PHE A 235 25.25 -0.12 3.97
N LEU A 236 26.35 -0.85 4.18
CA LEU A 236 27.21 -1.35 3.08
C LEU A 236 26.40 -2.15 2.05
N ALA A 237 25.40 -2.94 2.48
CA ALA A 237 24.55 -3.68 1.58
C ALA A 237 23.75 -2.75 0.65
N LEU A 238 23.13 -1.69 1.18
CA LEU A 238 22.42 -0.70 0.37
C LEU A 238 23.36 0.02 -0.60
N HIS A 239 24.57 0.39 -0.13
CA HIS A 239 25.59 0.98 -0.98
C HIS A 239 25.93 0.06 -2.17
N GLN A 240 26.19 -1.22 -1.91
CA GLN A 240 26.48 -2.21 -2.95
C GLN A 240 25.31 -2.44 -3.91
N ARG A 241 24.05 -2.52 -3.40
CA ARG A 241 22.86 -2.69 -4.24
C ARG A 241 22.68 -1.53 -5.23
N LEU A 242 23.00 -0.33 -4.80
CA LEU A 242 22.85 0.88 -5.63
C LEU A 242 24.17 1.28 -6.33
N SER A 243 25.23 0.48 -6.24
CA SER A 243 26.47 0.72 -6.97
C SER A 243 26.26 0.47 -8.46
N GLY A 244 26.56 1.47 -9.29
CA GLY A 244 26.32 1.42 -10.73
C GLY A 244 24.83 1.43 -11.13
N ALA A 245 23.92 1.67 -10.18
CA ALA A 245 22.50 1.79 -10.48
C ALA A 245 22.13 3.20 -10.93
N GLU A 246 21.18 3.28 -11.86
CA GLU A 246 20.64 4.54 -12.37
C GLU A 246 19.22 4.77 -11.83
N PRO A 247 18.90 5.98 -11.30
CA PRO A 247 17.55 6.29 -10.87
C PRO A 247 16.61 6.37 -12.09
N CYS A 248 15.39 5.83 -11.97
CA CYS A 248 14.38 5.87 -13.04
C CYS A 248 13.66 7.21 -13.13
N SER A 249 13.92 8.14 -12.22
CA SER A 249 13.43 9.53 -12.25
C SER A 249 14.37 10.45 -11.45
N ASP A 250 14.39 11.74 -11.79
CA ASP A 250 15.26 12.73 -11.17
C ASP A 250 14.99 12.97 -9.70
N ARG A 251 13.74 12.76 -9.26
CA ARG A 251 13.31 13.00 -7.89
C ARG A 251 12.47 11.83 -7.37
N PRO A 252 12.58 11.51 -6.06
CA PRO A 252 11.71 10.52 -5.45
C PRO A 252 10.26 11.01 -5.39
N LEU A 253 9.32 10.09 -5.45
CA LEU A 253 7.97 10.35 -4.99
C LEU A 253 7.99 10.53 -3.48
N ALA A 254 7.24 11.52 -2.98
CA ALA A 254 7.15 11.79 -1.56
C ALA A 254 5.70 11.92 -1.09
N ILE A 255 5.46 11.54 0.16
CA ILE A 255 4.20 11.75 0.86
C ILE A 255 4.45 12.00 2.34
N ALA A 256 3.78 12.99 2.90
CA ALA A 256 3.92 13.35 4.30
C ALA A 256 2.65 13.00 5.11
N SER A 257 2.81 12.97 6.43
CA SER A 257 1.68 12.81 7.38
C SER A 257 0.85 11.54 7.15
N ILE A 258 1.54 10.41 6.94
CA ILE A 258 0.88 9.11 6.76
C ILE A 258 0.20 8.73 8.08
N PRO A 259 -1.14 8.52 8.11
CA PRO A 259 -1.87 8.28 9.36
C PRO A 259 -1.78 6.83 9.82
N TYR A 260 -0.57 6.33 10.11
CA TYR A 260 -0.37 4.96 10.61
C TYR A 260 -1.16 4.67 11.88
N GLY A 261 -1.72 3.48 11.96
CA GLY A 261 -2.56 3.05 13.07
C GLY A 261 -4.00 3.58 13.01
N TYR A 262 -4.39 4.22 11.89
CA TYR A 262 -5.78 4.59 11.65
C TYR A 262 -6.59 3.35 11.27
N VAL A 263 -7.76 3.19 11.90
CA VAL A 263 -8.80 2.23 11.51
C VAL A 263 -10.15 2.90 11.70
N GLN A 264 -10.93 2.96 10.65
CA GLN A 264 -12.29 3.49 10.70
C GLN A 264 -13.25 2.40 11.18
N SER A 265 -13.89 2.62 12.31
CA SER A 265 -14.84 1.66 12.90
C SER A 265 -16.31 2.05 12.73
N ARG A 266 -16.59 3.31 12.37
CA ARG A 266 -17.94 3.83 12.15
C ARG A 266 -17.93 4.69 10.91
N ASN A 267 -18.96 4.55 10.09
CA ASN A 267 -19.11 5.36 8.88
C ASN A 267 -20.59 5.60 8.58
N ILE A 268 -20.95 6.86 8.34
CA ILE A 268 -22.24 7.32 7.87
C ILE A 268 -22.14 7.94 6.46
N GLY A 269 -20.93 7.95 5.89
CA GLY A 269 -20.57 8.56 4.61
C GLY A 269 -20.47 7.56 3.45
N PRO A 270 -19.56 7.81 2.49
CA PRO A 270 -19.26 6.87 1.43
C PRO A 270 -18.62 5.60 1.96
N TRP A 271 -18.64 4.53 1.20
CA TRP A 271 -17.95 3.28 1.53
C TRP A 271 -16.43 3.51 1.50
N CYS A 272 -15.79 3.59 2.67
CA CYS A 272 -14.35 3.82 2.76
C CYS A 272 -13.60 2.50 2.66
N ILE A 273 -12.67 2.38 1.68
CA ILE A 273 -11.88 1.18 1.44
C ILE A 273 -10.39 1.51 1.27
N GLY A 274 -9.53 0.50 1.42
CA GLY A 274 -8.07 0.68 1.41
C GLY A 274 -7.60 1.63 2.50
N ASP A 275 -6.65 2.51 2.18
CA ASP A 275 -6.11 3.48 3.14
C ASP A 275 -7.16 4.47 3.67
N GLN A 276 -8.32 4.61 3.01
CA GLN A 276 -9.43 5.39 3.53
C GLN A 276 -10.15 4.69 4.71
N ALA A 277 -10.01 3.39 4.83
CA ALA A 277 -10.57 2.59 5.92
C ALA A 277 -9.53 2.21 6.99
N ALA A 278 -8.32 1.82 6.60
CA ALA A 278 -7.27 1.41 7.54
C ALA A 278 -5.88 1.64 6.97
N VAL A 279 -4.96 2.15 7.81
CA VAL A 279 -3.57 2.44 7.42
C VAL A 279 -2.61 1.72 8.35
N ILE A 280 -2.00 0.67 7.82
CA ILE A 280 -0.97 -0.12 8.52
C ILE A 280 0.44 0.43 8.24
N PRO A 281 1.39 0.39 9.20
CA PRO A 281 2.79 0.71 8.94
C PRO A 281 3.39 -0.12 7.80
N SER A 282 4.07 0.55 6.87
CA SER A 282 4.46 -0.02 5.57
C SER A 282 5.50 -1.15 5.65
N PHE A 283 6.24 -1.29 6.75
CA PHE A 283 7.19 -2.40 6.92
C PHE A 283 6.50 -3.78 6.99
N SER A 284 5.21 -3.82 7.38
CA SER A 284 4.44 -5.08 7.46
C SER A 284 4.19 -5.71 6.08
N GLY A 285 4.16 -4.90 5.02
CA GLY A 285 3.84 -5.36 3.67
C GLY A 285 2.34 -5.59 3.40
N ASP A 286 1.44 -5.31 4.35
CA ASP A 286 0.02 -5.70 4.27
C ASP A 286 -0.94 -4.64 3.73
N GLY A 287 -0.46 -3.46 3.34
CA GLY A 287 -1.32 -2.41 2.82
C GLY A 287 -2.11 -2.82 1.57
N ILE A 288 -1.51 -3.61 0.69
CA ILE A 288 -2.17 -4.15 -0.53
C ILE A 288 -3.23 -5.19 -0.15
N ALA A 289 -2.93 -6.09 0.80
CA ALA A 289 -3.89 -7.10 1.27
C ALA A 289 -5.12 -6.44 1.91
N ILE A 290 -4.93 -5.45 2.80
CA ILE A 290 -6.04 -4.68 3.39
C ILE A 290 -6.87 -3.97 2.30
N ALA A 291 -6.23 -3.41 1.28
CA ALA A 291 -6.91 -2.75 0.18
C ALA A 291 -7.81 -3.73 -0.61
N LEU A 292 -7.30 -4.92 -0.93
CA LEU A 292 -8.05 -5.96 -1.66
C LEU A 292 -9.16 -6.58 -0.79
N HIS A 293 -8.86 -6.89 0.47
CA HIS A 293 -9.85 -7.39 1.43
C HIS A 293 -11.02 -6.42 1.61
N SER A 294 -10.71 -5.14 1.84
CA SER A 294 -11.75 -4.12 1.99
C SER A 294 -12.58 -3.92 0.72
N ALA A 295 -11.98 -4.08 -0.45
CA ALA A 295 -12.67 -3.97 -1.73
C ALA A 295 -13.63 -5.13 -1.96
N ARG A 296 -13.19 -6.38 -1.71
CA ARG A 296 -14.04 -7.58 -1.80
C ARG A 296 -15.19 -7.51 -0.82
N LEU A 297 -14.88 -7.31 0.48
CA LEU A 297 -15.89 -7.21 1.53
C LEU A 297 -16.89 -6.08 1.27
N GLY A 298 -16.40 -4.91 0.83
CA GLY A 298 -17.25 -3.77 0.46
C GLY A 298 -18.19 -4.08 -0.70
N ALA A 299 -17.71 -4.76 -1.73
CA ALA A 299 -18.54 -5.19 -2.85
C ALA A 299 -19.60 -6.21 -2.42
N GLU A 300 -19.24 -7.22 -1.61
CA GLU A 300 -20.16 -8.24 -1.10
C GLU A 300 -21.30 -7.59 -0.27
N TYR A 301 -20.95 -6.68 0.66
CA TYR A 301 -21.95 -6.00 1.50
C TYR A 301 -22.86 -5.08 0.69
N TYR A 302 -22.30 -4.35 -0.28
CA TYR A 302 -23.05 -3.49 -1.17
C TYR A 302 -24.05 -4.28 -2.02
N LEU A 303 -23.61 -5.37 -2.64
CA LEU A 303 -24.44 -6.25 -3.47
C LEU A 303 -25.55 -6.95 -2.66
N ALA A 304 -25.28 -7.27 -1.41
CA ALA A 304 -26.27 -7.82 -0.47
C ALA A 304 -27.24 -6.77 0.11
N GLY A 305 -27.13 -5.51 -0.28
CA GLY A 305 -27.98 -4.43 0.23
C GLY A 305 -27.79 -4.11 1.71
N LYS A 306 -26.65 -4.52 2.30
CA LYS A 306 -26.32 -4.27 3.71
C LYS A 306 -25.90 -2.82 3.94
N ALA A 307 -26.02 -2.35 5.18
CA ALA A 307 -25.64 -1.00 5.54
C ALA A 307 -24.11 -0.83 5.51
N ASN A 308 -23.64 0.34 5.04
CA ASN A 308 -22.24 0.70 5.07
C ASN A 308 -21.63 0.64 6.49
N SER A 309 -22.41 0.97 7.52
CA SER A 309 -21.97 0.86 8.92
C SER A 309 -21.64 -0.58 9.35
N GLU A 310 -22.38 -1.56 8.84
CA GLU A 310 -22.13 -2.99 9.11
C GLU A 310 -20.80 -3.45 8.44
N PHE A 311 -20.62 -3.06 7.18
CA PHE A 311 -19.35 -3.28 6.46
C PHE A 311 -18.18 -2.68 7.23
N GLN A 312 -18.28 -1.41 7.62
CA GLN A 312 -17.18 -0.73 8.29
C GLN A 312 -16.84 -1.35 9.65
N ALA A 313 -17.87 -1.75 10.41
CA ALA A 313 -17.69 -2.44 11.68
C ALA A 313 -17.05 -3.85 11.48
N ARG A 314 -17.42 -4.58 10.43
CA ARG A 314 -16.83 -5.87 10.08
C ARG A 314 -15.36 -5.69 9.68
N LEU A 315 -15.05 -4.81 8.75
CA LEU A 315 -13.70 -4.53 8.31
C LEU A 315 -12.80 -4.10 9.48
N ALA A 316 -13.30 -3.23 10.34
CA ALA A 316 -12.54 -2.80 11.52
C ALA A 316 -12.19 -3.98 12.45
N ARG A 317 -13.10 -4.92 12.67
CA ARG A 317 -12.84 -6.15 13.45
C ARG A 317 -11.76 -7.01 12.81
N ASP A 318 -11.80 -7.12 11.47
CA ASP A 318 -10.85 -7.95 10.72
C ASP A 318 -9.42 -7.40 10.79
N VAL A 319 -9.24 -6.05 10.74
CA VAL A 319 -7.91 -5.45 10.57
C VAL A 319 -7.33 -4.78 11.83
N THR A 320 -8.12 -4.54 12.89
CA THR A 320 -7.64 -3.78 14.07
C THR A 320 -6.47 -4.46 14.78
N GLY A 321 -6.50 -5.78 14.91
CA GLY A 321 -5.46 -6.54 15.61
C GLY A 321 -4.09 -6.32 14.98
N GLN A 322 -3.98 -6.61 13.70
CA GLN A 322 -2.74 -6.49 12.93
C GLN A 322 -2.25 -5.03 12.83
N VAL A 323 -3.16 -4.07 12.62
CA VAL A 323 -2.80 -2.65 12.56
C VAL A 323 -2.24 -2.17 13.91
N ARG A 324 -2.79 -2.64 15.04
CA ARG A 324 -2.27 -2.32 16.39
C ARG A 324 -0.88 -2.91 16.61
N VAL A 325 -0.68 -4.19 16.29
CA VAL A 325 0.62 -4.88 16.42
C VAL A 325 1.67 -4.19 15.56
N ALA A 326 1.38 -3.97 14.28
CA ALA A 326 2.30 -3.28 13.38
C ALA A 326 2.62 -1.86 13.85
N THR A 327 1.64 -1.11 14.38
CA THR A 327 1.86 0.24 14.89
C THR A 327 2.77 0.24 16.13
N LEU A 328 2.60 -0.73 17.04
CA LEU A 328 3.46 -0.88 18.20
C LEU A 328 4.90 -1.22 17.77
N LEU A 329 5.05 -2.19 16.89
CA LEU A 329 6.36 -2.57 16.33
C LEU A 329 7.04 -1.40 15.61
N SER A 330 6.31 -0.62 14.82
CA SER A 330 6.84 0.57 14.15
C SER A 330 7.40 1.59 15.14
N ARG A 331 6.76 1.78 16.31
CA ARG A 331 7.25 2.68 17.37
C ARG A 331 8.55 2.20 17.99
N VAL A 332 8.74 0.89 18.06
CA VAL A 332 9.97 0.26 18.61
C VAL A 332 11.08 0.27 17.58
N LEU A 333 10.80 -0.13 16.34
CA LEU A 333 11.76 -0.25 15.24
C LEU A 333 12.54 1.05 14.96
N VAL A 334 11.90 2.21 15.09
CA VAL A 334 12.55 3.50 14.83
C VAL A 334 13.44 4.00 15.99
N LYS A 335 13.51 3.27 17.11
CA LYS A 335 14.35 3.60 18.27
C LYS A 335 15.59 2.70 18.30
N ARG A 336 16.75 3.25 18.66
CA ARG A 336 18.01 2.49 18.72
C ARG A 336 17.90 1.24 19.59
N TRP A 337 17.42 1.38 20.83
CA TRP A 337 17.24 0.24 21.73
C TRP A 337 16.32 -0.84 21.18
N GLY A 338 15.28 -0.43 20.45
CA GLY A 338 14.34 -1.37 19.83
C GLY A 338 14.96 -2.16 18.67
N GLN A 339 15.84 -1.52 17.89
CA GLN A 339 16.63 -2.17 16.86
C GLN A 339 17.57 -3.22 17.47
N ASP A 340 18.30 -2.84 18.52
CA ASP A 340 19.22 -3.74 19.23
C ASP A 340 18.46 -4.95 19.85
N ALA A 341 17.29 -4.71 20.44
CA ALA A 341 16.45 -5.76 21.01
C ALA A 341 15.92 -6.74 19.97
N ILE A 342 15.39 -6.23 18.83
CA ILE A 342 14.86 -7.06 17.74
C ILE A 342 15.98 -7.86 17.09
N MET A 343 17.15 -7.24 16.83
CA MET A 343 18.27 -7.94 16.23
C MET A 343 18.85 -9.01 17.18
N GLY A 344 18.93 -8.71 18.48
CA GLY A 344 19.36 -9.68 19.50
C GLY A 344 18.40 -10.87 19.58
N ALA A 345 17.10 -10.61 19.66
CA ALA A 345 16.08 -11.65 19.69
C ALA A 345 16.06 -12.49 18.41
N ALA A 346 16.19 -11.86 17.25
CA ALA A 346 16.21 -12.55 15.96
C ALA A 346 17.46 -13.43 15.73
N ARG A 347 18.59 -13.11 16.37
CA ARG A 347 19.79 -13.95 16.36
C ARG A 347 19.60 -15.23 17.16
N VAL A 348 18.96 -15.13 18.32
CA VAL A 348 18.70 -16.28 19.21
C VAL A 348 17.55 -17.13 18.65
N ALA A 349 16.53 -16.49 18.11
CA ALA A 349 15.34 -17.15 17.58
C ALA A 349 14.96 -16.56 16.20
N PRO A 350 15.61 -16.98 15.09
CA PRO A 350 15.30 -16.46 13.75
C PRO A 350 13.83 -16.61 13.33
N ARG A 351 13.14 -17.62 13.88
CA ARG A 351 11.70 -17.85 13.66
C ARG A 351 10.82 -16.68 14.13
N LEU A 352 11.29 -15.89 15.08
CA LEU A 352 10.57 -14.73 15.61
C LEU A 352 10.21 -13.72 14.50
N ILE A 353 11.08 -13.53 13.50
CA ILE A 353 10.80 -12.64 12.37
C ILE A 353 9.61 -13.15 11.56
N SER A 354 9.58 -14.46 11.29
CA SER A 354 8.46 -15.09 10.57
C SER A 354 7.18 -15.02 11.39
N ASP A 355 7.24 -15.25 12.71
CA ASP A 355 6.09 -15.16 13.62
C ASP A 355 5.55 -13.71 13.68
N ILE A 356 6.42 -12.71 13.70
CA ILE A 356 6.03 -11.29 13.62
C ILE A 356 5.38 -10.97 12.26
N ALA A 357 5.93 -11.50 11.18
CA ALA A 357 5.33 -11.34 9.86
C ALA A 357 3.92 -11.95 9.80
N ASP A 358 3.71 -13.13 10.39
CA ASP A 358 2.41 -13.78 10.47
C ASP A 358 1.40 -12.98 11.33
N LEU A 359 1.85 -12.38 12.44
CA LEU A 359 1.01 -11.56 13.33
C LEU A 359 0.49 -10.25 12.70
N THR A 360 1.13 -9.79 11.64
CA THR A 360 0.69 -8.58 10.92
C THR A 360 -0.24 -8.89 9.74
N ARG A 361 -0.60 -10.17 9.50
CA ARG A 361 -1.43 -10.63 8.39
C ARG A 361 -2.92 -10.64 8.73
N ILE A 362 -3.75 -10.60 7.69
CA ILE A 362 -5.17 -10.89 7.82
C ILE A 362 -5.29 -12.39 8.13
N PRO A 363 -5.92 -12.81 9.25
CA PRO A 363 -6.09 -14.20 9.56
C PRO A 363 -6.85 -14.97 8.47
N ASN A 364 -6.39 -16.21 8.16
CA ASN A 364 -6.96 -17.00 7.06
C ASN A 364 -8.46 -17.33 7.25
N ASP A 365 -8.95 -17.37 8.48
CA ASP A 365 -10.37 -17.58 8.80
C ASP A 365 -11.25 -16.35 8.47
N ARG A 366 -10.64 -15.25 8.02
CA ARG A 366 -11.29 -13.99 7.64
C ARG A 366 -11.15 -13.67 6.15
N LEU A 367 -10.41 -14.51 5.41
CA LEU A 367 -10.23 -14.41 3.95
C LEU A 367 -11.45 -15.06 3.18
#